data_5b7434c65d7fc3497abb3f7b6d4af708
#
_entry.id   5b7434c65d7fc3497abb3f7b6d4af708
#
_cell.length_a   1.000
_cell.length_b   1.000
_cell.length_c   1.000
_cell.angle_alpha   90.00
_cell.angle_beta   90.00
_cell.angle_gamma   90.00
#
_symmetry.space_group_name_H-M   'P 1'
#
loop_
_entity.id
_entity.type
_entity.pdbx_description
1 polymer ?
#
loop_
_entity_poly.entity_id
_entity_poly.type
_entity_poly.pdbx_seq_one_letter_code
_entity_poly.pdbx_strand_id
1 'polypeptide(L)'
;MAKRITYPNIDMQQTGRRLKYIIESAGYTPRMIQDYLHLSCVQPIYRWYKGLILPSVGHLFMLSELLNVHMEDFLVKKNAMLYIYDIEQCYSQTSQKRIMAYYKKIYSSVA
;
A
#
# COMPACT_ATOMS: atom_id res chain seq x y z
N MET A 1 -6.49 -17.43 -18.31
CA MET A 1 -6.86 -16.87 -17.01
C MET A 1 -5.79 -15.90 -16.54
N ALA A 2 -6.15 -14.67 -16.29
CA ALA A 2 -5.17 -13.68 -15.85
C ALA A 2 -4.69 -14.02 -14.43
N LYS A 3 -3.39 -14.12 -14.25
CA LYS A 3 -2.84 -14.34 -12.93
C LYS A 3 -2.98 -13.05 -12.10
N ARG A 4 -3.42 -13.21 -10.85
CA ARG A 4 -3.43 -12.11 -9.90
C ARG A 4 -1.99 -11.71 -9.60
N ILE A 5 -1.67 -10.41 -9.74
CA ILE A 5 -0.37 -9.90 -9.32
C ILE A 5 -0.40 -9.78 -7.81
N THR A 6 0.53 -10.47 -7.14
CA THR A 6 0.63 -10.41 -5.68
C THR A 6 2.02 -9.99 -5.26
N TYR A 7 2.09 -9.22 -4.18
CA TYR A 7 3.34 -8.77 -3.58
C TYR A 7 3.43 -9.33 -2.17
N PRO A 8 4.51 -10.07 -1.83
CA PRO A 8 4.57 -10.77 -0.54
C PRO A 8 4.44 -9.86 0.68
N ASN A 9 4.89 -8.61 0.57
CA ASN A 9 4.95 -7.69 1.70
C ASN A 9 3.82 -6.66 1.73
N ILE A 10 2.91 -6.72 0.76
CA ILE A 10 1.80 -5.77 0.65
C ILE A 10 0.49 -6.53 0.80
N ASP A 11 -0.36 -6.03 1.70
CA ASP A 11 -1.73 -6.51 1.83
C ASP A 11 -2.57 -5.84 0.74
N MET A 12 -2.84 -6.56 -0.33
CA MET A 12 -3.52 -6.02 -1.50
C MET A 12 -4.95 -5.56 -1.19
N GLN A 13 -5.69 -6.34 -0.40
CA GLN A 13 -7.07 -5.99 -0.05
C GLN A 13 -7.13 -4.75 0.83
N GLN A 14 -6.30 -4.69 1.85
CA GLN A 14 -6.27 -3.54 2.75
C GLN A 14 -5.74 -2.29 2.04
N THR A 15 -4.80 -2.46 1.12
CA THR A 15 -4.31 -1.35 0.31
C THR A 15 -5.43 -0.78 -0.56
N GLY A 16 -6.21 -1.65 -1.19
CA GLY A 16 -7.35 -1.22 -1.99
C GLY A 16 -8.41 -0.48 -1.15
N ARG A 17 -8.71 -1.01 0.03
CA ARG A 17 -9.66 -0.36 0.95
C ARG A 17 -9.14 0.99 1.44
N ARG A 18 -7.86 1.08 1.75
CA ARG A 18 -7.25 2.32 2.20
C ARG A 18 -7.27 3.38 1.09
N LEU A 19 -6.93 2.99 -0.12
CA LEU A 19 -6.97 3.89 -1.26
C LEU A 19 -8.39 4.41 -1.49
N LYS A 20 -9.37 3.53 -1.47
CA LYS A 20 -10.79 3.90 -1.58
C LYS A 20 -11.19 4.87 -0.47
N TYR A 21 -10.82 4.57 0.76
CA TYR A 21 -11.15 5.40 1.91
C TYR A 21 -10.56 6.82 1.76
N ILE A 22 -9.29 6.91 1.39
CA ILE A 22 -8.64 8.22 1.25
C ILE A 22 -9.27 9.03 0.14
N ILE A 23 -9.55 8.41 -1.00
CA ILE A 23 -10.16 9.10 -2.14
C ILE A 23 -11.58 9.56 -1.80
N GLU A 24 -12.40 8.69 -1.22
CA GLU A 24 -13.78 9.03 -0.87
C GLU A 24 -13.84 10.06 0.25
N SER A 25 -12.94 9.97 1.23
CA SER A 25 -12.88 10.94 2.33
C SER A 25 -12.49 12.33 1.84
N ALA A 26 -11.74 12.42 0.76
CA ALA A 26 -11.40 13.70 0.14
C ALA A 26 -12.51 14.25 -0.75
N GLY A 27 -13.59 13.51 -0.92
CA GLY A 27 -14.72 13.95 -1.73
C GLY A 27 -14.61 13.64 -3.22
N TYR A 28 -13.68 12.79 -3.62
CA TYR A 28 -13.49 12.45 -5.04
C TYR A 28 -14.27 11.19 -5.41
N THR A 29 -14.86 11.21 -6.59
CA THR A 29 -15.48 10.02 -7.19
C THR A 29 -14.49 9.32 -8.11
N PRO A 30 -14.71 8.05 -8.46
CA PRO A 30 -13.84 7.38 -9.45
C PRO A 30 -13.76 8.11 -10.77
N ARG A 31 -14.85 8.73 -11.20
CA ARG A 31 -14.85 9.49 -12.45
C ARG A 31 -13.95 10.71 -12.39
N MET A 32 -13.96 11.41 -11.25
CA MET A 32 -13.05 12.53 -11.04
C MET A 32 -11.58 12.09 -11.09
N ILE A 33 -11.28 10.96 -10.49
CA ILE A 33 -9.93 10.38 -10.52
C ILE A 33 -9.56 9.96 -11.93
N GLN A 34 -10.50 9.37 -12.66
CA GLN A 34 -10.30 9.03 -14.07
C GLN A 34 -9.88 10.25 -14.88
N ASP A 35 -10.60 11.34 -14.71
CA ASP A 35 -10.30 12.59 -15.44
C ASP A 35 -8.94 13.16 -15.04
N TYR A 36 -8.64 13.15 -13.74
CA TYR A 36 -7.37 13.67 -13.24
C TYR A 36 -6.17 12.88 -13.74
N LEU A 37 -6.29 11.56 -13.77
CA LEU A 37 -5.22 10.67 -14.22
C LEU A 37 -5.20 10.44 -15.73
N HIS A 38 -6.13 11.03 -16.46
CA HIS A 38 -6.27 10.85 -17.91
C HIS A 38 -6.44 9.39 -18.32
N LEU A 39 -7.20 8.64 -17.53
CA LEU A 39 -7.50 7.24 -17.84
C LEU A 39 -8.63 7.16 -18.86
N SER A 40 -8.57 6.15 -19.73
CA SER A 40 -9.59 5.93 -20.75
C SER A 40 -10.91 5.41 -20.18
N CYS A 41 -10.87 4.80 -18.97
CA CYS A 41 -12.07 4.27 -18.32
C CYS A 41 -11.88 4.22 -16.81
N VAL A 42 -12.97 3.96 -16.08
CA VAL A 42 -12.92 3.87 -14.60
C VAL A 42 -12.54 2.48 -14.10
N GLN A 43 -12.48 1.49 -14.96
CA GLN A 43 -12.23 0.10 -14.56
C GLN A 43 -10.96 -0.11 -13.75
N PRO A 44 -9.81 0.50 -14.12
CA PRO A 44 -8.61 0.35 -13.31
C PRO A 44 -8.78 0.79 -11.86
N ILE A 45 -9.54 1.87 -11.63
CA ILE A 45 -9.77 2.40 -10.29
C ILE A 45 -10.54 1.38 -9.45
N TYR A 46 -11.57 0.76 -9.98
CA TYR A 46 -12.30 -0.28 -9.28
C TYR A 46 -11.44 -1.50 -9.00
N ARG A 47 -10.53 -1.86 -9.90
CA ARG A 47 -9.57 -2.93 -9.66
C ARG A 47 -8.60 -2.60 -8.53
N TRP A 48 -8.16 -1.34 -8.44
CA TRP A 48 -7.35 -0.90 -7.30
C TRP A 48 -8.10 -1.05 -5.99
N TYR A 49 -9.37 -0.64 -5.96
CA TYR A 49 -10.21 -0.71 -4.76
C TYR A 49 -10.45 -2.15 -4.31
N LYS A 50 -10.57 -3.07 -5.26
CA LYS A 50 -10.77 -4.49 -4.96
C LYS A 50 -9.48 -5.21 -4.56
N GLY A 51 -8.34 -4.55 -4.68
CA GLY A 51 -7.06 -5.17 -4.37
C GLY A 51 -6.57 -6.14 -5.43
N LEU A 52 -7.05 -6.03 -6.65
CA LEU A 52 -6.64 -6.91 -7.75
C LEU A 52 -5.32 -6.49 -8.36
N ILE A 53 -5.11 -5.19 -8.50
CA ILE A 53 -3.85 -4.61 -8.99
C ILE A 53 -3.56 -3.34 -8.21
N LEU A 54 -2.31 -2.91 -8.26
CA LEU A 54 -1.90 -1.63 -7.70
C LEU A 54 -1.82 -0.57 -8.79
N PRO A 55 -2.04 0.72 -8.46
CA PRO A 55 -1.74 1.79 -9.39
C PRO A 55 -0.27 1.79 -9.76
N SER A 56 0.06 2.26 -10.94
CA SER A 56 1.46 2.46 -11.33
C SER A 56 2.10 3.53 -10.45
N VAL A 57 3.44 3.56 -10.43
CA VAL A 57 4.16 4.57 -9.65
C VAL A 57 3.75 5.98 -10.08
N GLY A 58 3.60 6.21 -11.38
CA GLY A 58 3.14 7.51 -11.89
C GLY A 58 1.77 7.88 -11.38
N HIS A 59 0.83 6.95 -11.38
CA HIS A 59 -0.52 7.19 -10.87
C HIS A 59 -0.52 7.41 -9.37
N LEU A 60 0.28 6.64 -8.62
CA LEU A 60 0.42 6.84 -7.18
C LEU A 60 0.98 8.24 -6.88
N PHE A 61 1.96 8.68 -7.63
CA PHE A 61 2.53 10.01 -7.45
C PHE A 61 1.50 11.10 -7.70
N MET A 62 0.73 10.99 -8.78
CA MET A 62 -0.33 11.96 -9.09
C MET A 62 -1.40 11.98 -7.99
N LEU A 63 -1.79 10.81 -7.49
CA LEU A 63 -2.75 10.71 -6.41
C LEU A 63 -2.19 11.30 -5.11
N SER A 64 -0.91 11.09 -4.83
CA SER A 64 -0.29 11.65 -3.63
C SER A 64 -0.31 13.17 -3.65
N GLU A 65 -0.08 13.78 -4.79
CA GLU A 65 -0.16 15.24 -4.92
C GLU A 65 -1.59 15.74 -4.82
N LEU A 66 -2.53 15.07 -5.45
CA LEU A 66 -3.95 15.45 -5.42
C LEU A 66 -4.52 15.38 -4.01
N LEU A 67 -4.21 14.32 -3.29
CA LEU A 67 -4.76 14.03 -1.97
C LEU A 67 -3.90 14.56 -0.83
N ASN A 68 -2.73 15.10 -1.15
CA ASN A 68 -1.76 15.64 -0.18
C ASN A 68 -1.36 14.61 0.88
N VAL A 69 -1.08 13.40 0.44
CA VAL A 69 -0.57 12.30 1.28
C VAL A 69 0.67 11.72 0.61
N HIS A 70 1.51 11.05 1.40
CA HIS A 70 2.68 10.38 0.84
C HIS A 70 2.27 9.13 0.07
N MET A 71 3.01 8.79 -0.99
CA MET A 71 2.73 7.61 -1.80
C MET A 71 2.68 6.34 -0.95
N GLU A 72 3.57 6.20 0.01
CA GLU A 72 3.64 5.05 0.89
C GLU A 72 2.45 4.94 1.85
N ASP A 73 1.72 6.04 2.08
CA ASP A 73 0.53 6.02 2.92
C ASP A 73 -0.64 5.27 2.28
N PHE A 74 -0.61 5.07 0.97
CA PHE A 74 -1.62 4.26 0.29
C PHE A 74 -1.41 2.76 0.49
N LEU A 75 -0.18 2.35 0.77
CA LEU A 75 0.21 0.96 0.82
C LEU A 75 0.07 0.42 2.25
N VAL A 76 -0.57 -0.71 2.39
CA VAL A 76 -0.70 -1.40 3.68
C VAL A 76 0.22 -2.60 3.67
N LYS A 77 1.16 -2.63 4.60
CA LYS A 77 2.06 -3.76 4.79
C LYS A 77 1.33 -4.92 5.42
N LYS A 78 1.75 -6.12 5.10
CA LYS A 78 1.29 -7.30 5.84
C LYS A 78 1.70 -7.17 7.30
N ASN A 79 0.96 -7.89 8.16
CA ASN A 79 1.12 -7.80 9.60
C ASN A 79 2.60 -7.84 10.02
N ALA A 80 3.05 -6.76 10.67
CA ALA A 80 4.44 -6.61 11.12
C ALA A 80 4.85 -7.70 12.13
N MET A 81 3.91 -8.20 12.93
CA MET A 81 4.19 -9.27 13.90
C MET A 81 4.55 -10.57 13.19
N LEU A 82 3.87 -10.92 12.12
CA LEU A 82 4.23 -12.10 11.32
C LEU A 82 5.59 -11.95 10.67
N TYR A 83 5.93 -10.76 10.23
CA TYR A 83 7.22 -10.50 9.63
C TYR A 83 8.36 -10.64 10.64
N ILE A 84 8.16 -10.14 11.85
CA ILE A 84 9.13 -10.28 12.95
C ILE A 84 9.29 -11.76 13.33
N TYR A 85 8.18 -12.51 13.35
CA TYR A 85 8.21 -13.94 13.61
C TYR A 85 9.05 -14.70 12.59
N ASP A 86 8.91 -14.38 11.31
CA ASP A 86 9.71 -14.98 10.25
C ASP A 86 11.21 -14.68 10.44
N ILE A 87 11.54 -13.47 10.87
CA ILE A 87 12.92 -13.09 11.18
C ILE A 87 13.46 -13.95 12.32
N GLU A 88 12.68 -14.15 13.37
CA GLU A 88 13.06 -14.99 14.51
C GLU A 88 13.33 -16.44 14.11
N GLN A 89 12.62 -16.95 13.11
CA GLN A 89 12.84 -18.30 12.61
C GLN A 89 14.10 -18.44 11.76
N CYS A 90 14.53 -17.36 11.09
CA CYS A 90 15.57 -17.42 10.07
C CYS A 90 16.95 -16.97 10.53
N TYR A 91 17.05 -16.23 11.64
CA TYR A 91 18.30 -15.59 12.04
C TYR A 91 18.73 -15.99 13.46
N SER A 92 20.05 -15.85 13.74
CA SER A 92 20.57 -16.07 15.08
C SER A 92 20.03 -15.03 16.07
N GLN A 93 20.07 -15.34 17.38
CA GLN A 93 19.56 -14.43 18.39
C GLN A 93 20.19 -13.03 18.32
N THR A 94 21.50 -12.95 18.09
CA THR A 94 22.18 -11.65 17.96
C THR A 94 21.68 -10.86 16.77
N SER A 95 21.55 -11.53 15.61
CA SER A 95 21.02 -10.90 14.40
C SER A 95 19.56 -10.51 14.58
N GLN A 96 18.76 -11.36 15.23
CA GLN A 96 17.36 -11.08 15.54
C GLN A 96 17.21 -9.81 16.37
N LYS A 97 18.02 -9.65 17.42
CA LYS A 97 17.97 -8.46 18.28
C LYS A 97 18.28 -7.19 17.49
N ARG A 98 19.28 -7.24 16.61
CA ARG A 98 19.64 -6.09 15.76
C ARG A 98 18.52 -5.73 14.80
N ILE A 99 17.94 -6.73 14.15
CA ILE A 99 16.86 -6.53 13.18
C ILE A 99 15.63 -5.98 13.89
N MET A 100 15.27 -6.55 15.03
CA MET A 100 14.12 -6.08 15.79
C MET A 100 14.31 -4.65 16.31
N ALA A 101 15.52 -4.31 16.75
CA ALA A 101 15.83 -2.93 17.16
C ALA A 101 15.69 -1.96 16.00
N TYR A 102 16.12 -2.35 14.82
CA TYR A 102 15.98 -1.55 13.60
C TYR A 102 14.51 -1.31 13.26
N TYR A 103 13.68 -2.37 13.28
CA TYR A 103 12.25 -2.23 13.03
C TYR A 103 11.54 -1.35 14.06
N LYS A 104 11.86 -1.53 15.34
CA LYS A 104 11.31 -0.68 16.40
C LYS A 104 11.63 0.80 16.16
N LYS A 105 12.85 1.09 15.74
CA LYS A 105 13.28 2.46 15.46
C LYS A 105 12.49 3.05 14.29
N ILE A 106 12.30 2.27 13.21
CA ILE A 106 11.54 2.70 12.06
C ILE A 106 10.09 2.98 12.43
N TYR A 107 9.43 2.04 13.11
CA TYR A 107 8.02 2.20 13.47
C TYR A 107 7.80 3.31 14.50
N SER A 108 8.76 3.56 15.38
CA SER A 108 8.68 4.67 16.33
C SER A 108 8.79 6.03 15.63
N SER A 109 9.60 6.11 14.57
CA SER A 109 9.79 7.36 13.84
C SER A 109 8.64 7.70 12.90
N VAL A 110 7.78 6.72 12.58
CA VAL A 110 6.64 6.90 11.67
C VAL A 110 5.34 7.23 12.44
N ALA A 111 5.38 7.13 13.73
CA ALA A 111 4.20 7.41 14.58
C ALA A 111 3.81 8.89 14.56
#